data_97f15e959a26f830a10972f5cd3d9334
#
_entry.id   97f15e959a26f830a10972f5cd3d9334
#
_cell.length_a   1.000
_cell.length_b   1.000
_cell.length_c   1.000
_cell.angle_alpha   90.00
_cell.angle_beta   90.00
_cell.angle_gamma   90.00
#
_symmetry.space_group_name_H-M   'P 1'
#
loop_
_entity.id
_entity.type
_entity.pdbx_description
1 polymer ?
#
loop_
_entity_poly.entity_id
_entity_poly.type
_entity_poly.pdbx_seq_one_letter_code
_entity_poly.pdbx_strand_id
1 'polypeptide(L)'
;MKELALKYGCNPNQKPSRIYMEEGELPITVLSGRPGYINFLDALNSWQLVKELKAATGLPAAVSFKHVSPAGAAVGLPLSDTLKKIYFVDDVDFELTPLASAYARARGADRMCSYGDFCALSDTCDKETALLIKREVSDGVIAPDYTPEALEILKDKRKGAYNVIKIDPNYVPAPIEKKQVFGITFEQGRNEVKLDDPALFENIPTKNKTFTEDAKRDLIISLITLKYTQSNSVCYVKDGQAIGIGAGQQSRIHCTRLAGSKADEWWLRQCPKVMNLPFKKGIRRADRDNTINIYISDEYEDVLQDGVWQQFFTECPEPLTREERKEWIAKNTGVALGSDAFFPFGDNIERAHKSGVEYIAQAGGSIRDDHVIDTCDKYNIAMAFTGVRLFHH
;
A
#
# COMPACT_ATOMS: atom_id res chain seq x y z
N MET A 1 -27.52 -0.22 14.52
CA MET A 1 -27.68 1.26 14.31
C MET A 1 -27.75 1.51 12.81
N LYS A 2 -28.80 2.17 12.34
CA LYS A 2 -29.05 2.38 10.89
C LYS A 2 -28.27 3.55 10.30
N GLU A 3 -27.95 4.55 11.09
CA GLU A 3 -27.21 5.75 10.65
C GLU A 3 -26.28 6.30 11.72
N LEU A 4 -25.29 7.07 11.29
CA LEU A 4 -24.36 7.82 12.15
C LEU A 4 -24.18 9.22 11.57
N ALA A 5 -24.54 10.24 12.35
CA ALA A 5 -24.31 11.63 12.01
C ALA A 5 -22.82 11.97 12.11
N LEU A 6 -22.31 12.70 11.13
CA LEU A 6 -20.91 13.13 11.04
C LEU A 6 -20.79 14.64 11.23
N LYS A 7 -19.62 15.10 11.66
CA LYS A 7 -19.39 16.53 11.91
C LYS A 7 -19.50 17.37 10.63
N TYR A 8 -19.01 16.84 9.52
CA TYR A 8 -19.07 17.40 8.16
C TYR A 8 -18.70 16.31 7.14
N GLY A 9 -18.88 16.57 5.86
CA GLY A 9 -18.49 15.68 4.76
C GLY A 9 -16.99 15.69 4.49
N CYS A 10 -16.57 15.71 3.21
CA CYS A 10 -15.15 15.83 2.86
C CYS A 10 -14.52 17.12 3.37
N ASN A 11 -15.29 18.20 3.42
CA ASN A 11 -14.82 19.53 3.85
C ASN A 11 -15.73 20.11 4.95
N PRO A 12 -15.22 21.00 5.81
CA PRO A 12 -15.97 21.59 6.94
C PRO A 12 -17.26 22.32 6.55
N ASN A 13 -17.35 22.83 5.34
CA ASN A 13 -18.54 23.51 4.81
C ASN A 13 -19.62 22.55 4.28
N GLN A 14 -19.29 21.25 4.10
CA GLN A 14 -20.23 20.25 3.57
C GLN A 14 -21.06 19.66 4.71
N LYS A 15 -22.14 20.37 5.06
CA LYS A 15 -23.10 19.99 6.11
C LYS A 15 -24.54 20.07 5.57
N PRO A 16 -25.46 19.20 6.06
CA PRO A 16 -25.24 18.12 7.03
C PRO A 16 -24.45 16.95 6.43
N SER A 17 -23.95 16.04 7.29
CA SER A 17 -23.23 14.85 6.87
C SER A 17 -23.59 13.65 7.74
N ARG A 18 -23.75 12.49 7.12
CA ARG A 18 -24.00 11.19 7.78
C ARG A 18 -23.55 10.03 6.91
N ILE A 19 -23.35 8.88 7.55
CA ILE A 19 -23.37 7.59 6.87
C ILE A 19 -24.61 6.82 7.31
N TYR A 20 -25.22 6.07 6.42
CA TYR A 20 -26.44 5.30 6.73
C TYR A 20 -26.61 4.11 5.77
N MET A 21 -27.45 3.18 6.19
CA MET A 21 -27.94 2.07 5.36
C MET A 21 -29.40 2.32 4.98
N GLU A 22 -29.75 2.11 3.73
CA GLU A 22 -31.17 2.13 3.28
C GLU A 22 -31.94 0.99 3.95
N GLU A 23 -31.32 -0.21 3.97
CA GLU A 23 -31.85 -1.39 4.61
C GLU A 23 -30.84 -1.97 5.61
N GLY A 24 -31.36 -2.55 6.71
CA GLY A 24 -30.52 -3.15 7.76
C GLY A 24 -29.82 -2.15 8.65
N GLU A 25 -28.77 -2.60 9.30
CA GLU A 25 -27.91 -1.82 10.19
C GLU A 25 -26.52 -1.64 9.61
N LEU A 26 -25.81 -0.60 10.07
CA LEU A 26 -24.40 -0.39 9.73
C LEU A 26 -23.58 -1.60 10.17
N PRO A 27 -22.77 -2.21 9.30
CA PRO A 27 -21.95 -3.37 9.62
C PRO A 27 -20.72 -3.02 10.47
N ILE A 28 -20.69 -1.84 11.04
CA ILE A 28 -19.56 -1.28 11.80
C ILE A 28 -19.99 -0.81 13.20
N THR A 29 -19.05 -0.87 14.14
CA THR A 29 -19.16 -0.27 15.47
C THR A 29 -17.93 0.55 15.76
N VAL A 30 -18.09 1.83 16.11
CA VAL A 30 -16.99 2.71 16.54
C VAL A 30 -16.71 2.42 18.01
N LEU A 31 -15.55 1.85 18.32
CA LEU A 31 -15.13 1.48 19.67
C LEU A 31 -14.37 2.61 20.38
N SER A 32 -13.76 3.51 19.62
CA SER A 32 -13.02 4.68 20.12
C SER A 32 -12.94 5.77 19.04
N GLY A 33 -12.76 7.01 19.46
CA GLY A 33 -12.65 8.16 18.57
C GLY A 33 -13.97 8.64 17.99
N ARG A 34 -13.87 9.50 16.99
CA ARG A 34 -14.99 10.05 16.21
C ARG A 34 -14.59 10.14 14.74
N PRO A 35 -14.63 9.02 13.99
CA PRO A 35 -14.24 9.01 12.59
C PRO A 35 -15.07 10.01 11.77
N GLY A 36 -14.39 10.74 10.90
CA GLY A 36 -15.03 11.62 9.94
C GLY A 36 -15.38 10.90 8.64
N TYR A 37 -15.94 11.66 7.71
CA TYR A 37 -16.39 11.17 6.41
C TYR A 37 -15.27 10.47 5.62
N ILE A 38 -14.09 11.11 5.51
CA ILE A 38 -12.93 10.53 4.80
C ILE A 38 -12.40 9.30 5.54
N ASN A 39 -12.40 9.30 6.89
CA ASN A 39 -11.96 8.14 7.66
C ASN A 39 -12.82 6.90 7.37
N PHE A 40 -14.14 7.06 7.21
CA PHE A 40 -15.01 5.95 6.84
C PHE A 40 -14.81 5.48 5.41
N LEU A 41 -14.53 6.38 4.47
CA LEU A 41 -14.16 6.00 3.10
C LEU A 41 -12.88 5.16 3.10
N ASP A 42 -11.84 5.62 3.80
CA ASP A 42 -10.58 4.87 3.92
C ASP A 42 -10.79 3.52 4.63
N ALA A 43 -11.51 3.51 5.75
CA ALA A 43 -11.78 2.30 6.53
C ALA A 43 -12.52 1.22 5.71
N LEU A 44 -13.58 1.60 5.01
CA LEU A 44 -14.43 0.64 4.29
C LEU A 44 -13.79 0.15 2.99
N ASN A 45 -13.02 0.99 2.30
CA ASN A 45 -12.27 0.57 1.13
C ASN A 45 -11.07 -0.32 1.51
N SER A 46 -10.32 0.06 2.54
CA SER A 46 -9.20 -0.74 3.04
C SER A 46 -9.64 -2.10 3.60
N TRP A 47 -10.81 -2.17 4.23
CA TRP A 47 -11.38 -3.43 4.71
C TRP A 47 -11.66 -4.41 3.57
N GLN A 48 -12.25 -3.94 2.48
CA GLN A 48 -12.52 -4.79 1.32
C GLN A 48 -11.20 -5.38 0.76
N LEU A 49 -10.18 -4.54 0.62
CA LEU A 49 -8.87 -4.94 0.12
C LEU A 49 -8.22 -5.99 1.04
N VAL A 50 -8.16 -5.73 2.34
CA VAL A 50 -7.49 -6.64 3.29
C VAL A 50 -8.20 -7.97 3.41
N LYS A 51 -9.55 -7.98 3.35
CA LYS A 51 -10.38 -9.19 3.35
C LYS A 51 -10.08 -10.06 2.13
N GLU A 52 -9.96 -9.45 0.96
CA GLU A 52 -9.67 -10.15 -0.30
C GLU A 52 -8.22 -10.69 -0.32
N LEU A 53 -7.24 -9.92 0.19
CA LEU A 53 -5.86 -10.41 0.34
C LEU A 53 -5.78 -11.67 1.22
N LYS A 54 -6.46 -11.66 2.36
CA LYS A 54 -6.53 -12.82 3.26
C LYS A 54 -7.17 -14.02 2.56
N ALA A 55 -8.29 -13.81 1.86
CA ALA A 55 -8.99 -14.88 1.16
C ALA A 55 -8.12 -15.51 0.06
N ALA A 56 -7.42 -14.69 -0.71
CA ALA A 56 -6.60 -15.13 -1.83
C ALA A 56 -5.29 -15.81 -1.42
N THR A 57 -4.67 -15.40 -0.32
CA THR A 57 -3.35 -15.88 0.09
C THR A 57 -3.37 -16.85 1.27
N GLY A 58 -4.47 -16.89 2.03
CA GLY A 58 -4.56 -17.66 3.28
C GLY A 58 -3.74 -17.08 4.45
N LEU A 59 -3.03 -15.98 4.22
CA LEU A 59 -2.16 -15.33 5.21
C LEU A 59 -2.86 -14.13 5.87
N PRO A 60 -2.57 -13.83 7.15
CA PRO A 60 -2.96 -12.55 7.73
C PRO A 60 -2.48 -11.40 6.86
N ALA A 61 -3.29 -10.36 6.70
CA ALA A 61 -3.00 -9.23 5.82
C ALA A 61 -3.27 -7.91 6.53
N ALA A 62 -2.56 -6.87 6.11
CA ALA A 62 -2.76 -5.50 6.55
C ALA A 62 -2.61 -4.53 5.39
N VAL A 63 -3.26 -3.39 5.52
CA VAL A 63 -3.28 -2.33 4.50
C VAL A 63 -3.14 -0.98 5.19
N SER A 64 -2.35 -0.08 4.60
CA SER A 64 -2.29 1.35 4.93
C SER A 64 -3.02 2.11 3.84
N PHE A 65 -3.99 2.91 4.21
CA PHE A 65 -4.88 3.63 3.28
C PHE A 65 -4.89 5.12 3.57
N LYS A 66 -4.88 5.93 2.52
CA LYS A 66 -4.96 7.38 2.65
C LYS A 66 -5.53 7.99 1.37
N HIS A 67 -6.43 8.97 1.53
CA HIS A 67 -7.11 9.62 0.41
C HIS A 67 -7.78 8.62 -0.55
N VAL A 68 -8.47 7.63 0.03
CA VAL A 68 -9.23 6.61 -0.69
C VAL A 68 -8.38 5.78 -1.68
N SER A 69 -7.10 5.59 -1.33
CA SER A 69 -6.18 4.71 -2.08
C SER A 69 -5.17 4.06 -1.13
N PRO A 70 -4.71 2.84 -1.42
CA PRO A 70 -3.68 2.21 -0.61
C PRO A 70 -2.33 2.91 -0.76
N ALA A 71 -1.68 3.21 0.37
CA ALA A 71 -0.28 3.58 0.44
C ALA A 71 0.61 2.34 0.52
N GLY A 72 0.08 1.24 1.09
CA GLY A 72 0.74 -0.05 1.18
C GLY A 72 -0.25 -1.16 1.48
N ALA A 73 0.11 -2.37 1.06
CA ALA A 73 -0.66 -3.61 1.27
C ALA A 73 0.32 -4.78 1.42
N ALA A 74 0.09 -5.66 2.37
CA ALA A 74 1.01 -6.76 2.62
C ALA A 74 0.35 -7.94 3.32
N VAL A 75 0.99 -9.12 3.17
CA VAL A 75 0.66 -10.34 3.92
C VAL A 75 1.72 -10.65 4.97
N GLY A 76 1.35 -11.46 5.95
CA GLY A 76 2.13 -11.74 7.16
C GLY A 76 3.29 -12.70 6.95
N LEU A 77 4.25 -12.35 6.11
CA LEU A 77 5.53 -13.05 5.99
C LEU A 77 6.55 -12.52 7.01
N PRO A 78 7.49 -13.37 7.49
CA PRO A 78 8.54 -12.93 8.40
C PRO A 78 9.37 -11.77 7.86
N LEU A 79 9.83 -10.87 8.73
CA LEU A 79 10.71 -9.77 8.39
C LEU A 79 12.18 -10.19 8.55
N SER A 80 13.02 -9.85 7.56
CA SER A 80 14.47 -9.89 7.72
C SER A 80 14.91 -8.78 8.70
N ASP A 81 16.13 -8.90 9.24
CA ASP A 81 16.69 -7.87 10.13
C ASP A 81 16.81 -6.51 9.41
N THR A 82 17.11 -6.52 8.11
CA THR A 82 17.12 -5.31 7.28
C THR A 82 15.74 -4.66 7.24
N LEU A 83 14.68 -5.43 6.96
CA LEU A 83 13.32 -4.91 6.94
C LEU A 83 12.85 -4.43 8.31
N LYS A 84 13.19 -5.15 9.39
CA LYS A 84 12.92 -4.68 10.75
C LYS A 84 13.53 -3.31 11.00
N LYS A 85 14.78 -3.11 10.58
CA LYS A 85 15.50 -1.84 10.77
C LYS A 85 14.87 -0.69 9.98
N ILE A 86 14.57 -0.88 8.69
CA ILE A 86 13.99 0.19 7.86
C ILE A 86 12.52 0.49 8.19
N TYR A 87 11.81 -0.46 8.83
CA TYR A 87 10.44 -0.27 9.30
C TYR A 87 10.37 0.20 10.76
N PHE A 88 11.53 0.42 11.40
CA PHE A 88 11.65 0.88 12.78
C PHE A 88 10.92 -0.03 13.79
N VAL A 89 11.09 -1.34 13.58
CA VAL A 89 10.55 -2.39 14.48
C VAL A 89 11.67 -3.32 14.99
N ASP A 90 12.93 -2.97 14.78
CA ASP A 90 14.11 -3.67 15.30
C ASP A 90 14.37 -3.46 16.79
N ASP A 91 13.69 -2.47 17.39
CA ASP A 91 13.81 -2.09 18.80
C ASP A 91 12.65 -2.60 19.68
N VAL A 92 11.76 -3.43 19.16
CA VAL A 92 10.70 -4.05 19.98
C VAL A 92 11.23 -5.26 20.74
N ASP A 93 10.72 -5.46 21.97
CA ASP A 93 11.11 -6.52 22.89
C ASP A 93 10.19 -7.75 22.84
N PHE A 94 9.39 -7.87 21.79
CA PHE A 94 8.46 -8.97 21.55
C PHE A 94 8.61 -9.53 20.13
N GLU A 95 8.20 -10.79 19.96
CA GLU A 95 8.16 -11.43 18.65
C GLU A 95 6.97 -10.91 17.84
N LEU A 96 7.23 -10.58 16.57
CA LEU A 96 6.17 -10.11 15.67
C LEU A 96 5.27 -11.28 15.27
N THR A 97 3.99 -11.16 15.57
CA THR A 97 2.98 -12.07 15.04
C THR A 97 2.88 -11.94 13.51
N PRO A 98 2.29 -12.92 12.79
CA PRO A 98 2.04 -12.76 11.36
C PRO A 98 1.24 -11.50 11.01
N LEU A 99 0.26 -11.11 11.84
CA LEU A 99 -0.52 -9.89 11.63
C LEU A 99 0.32 -8.63 11.88
N ALA A 100 1.13 -8.60 12.93
CA ALA A 100 2.06 -7.51 13.20
C ALA A 100 3.11 -7.35 12.08
N SER A 101 3.59 -8.48 11.52
CA SER A 101 4.48 -8.49 10.36
C SER A 101 3.81 -7.92 9.11
N ALA A 102 2.55 -8.31 8.85
CA ALA A 102 1.76 -7.74 7.74
C ALA A 102 1.60 -6.23 7.90
N TYR A 103 1.26 -5.75 9.09
CA TYR A 103 1.13 -4.32 9.38
C TYR A 103 2.45 -3.56 9.19
N ALA A 104 3.55 -4.08 9.73
CA ALA A 104 4.86 -3.47 9.57
C ALA A 104 5.29 -3.37 8.10
N ARG A 105 5.00 -4.39 7.29
CA ARG A 105 5.25 -4.41 5.84
C ARG A 105 4.36 -3.42 5.08
N ALA A 106 3.06 -3.44 5.33
CA ALA A 106 2.09 -2.60 4.62
C ALA A 106 2.40 -1.12 4.84
N ARG A 107 2.63 -0.72 6.10
CA ARG A 107 2.94 0.66 6.44
C ARG A 107 4.39 1.04 6.15
N GLY A 108 5.31 0.10 6.34
CA GLY A 108 6.74 0.32 6.22
C GLY A 108 7.23 0.52 4.80
N ALA A 109 6.54 -0.02 3.80
CA ALA A 109 6.97 0.06 2.41
C ALA A 109 6.94 1.50 1.85
N ASP A 110 5.96 2.31 2.24
CA ASP A 110 5.89 3.74 1.92
C ASP A 110 5.54 4.52 3.20
N ARG A 111 6.54 4.77 4.01
CA ARG A 111 6.39 5.45 5.31
C ARG A 111 5.95 6.91 5.16
N MET A 112 6.28 7.55 4.04
CA MET A 112 5.88 8.93 3.76
C MET A 112 4.38 9.04 3.50
N CYS A 113 3.84 8.23 2.60
CA CYS A 113 2.41 8.21 2.30
C CYS A 113 1.58 7.64 3.45
N SER A 114 2.13 6.77 4.28
CA SER A 114 1.45 6.18 5.44
C SER A 114 1.39 7.10 6.66
N TYR A 115 2.01 8.26 6.63
CA TYR A 115 1.89 9.25 7.70
C TYR A 115 0.47 9.82 7.78
N GLY A 116 -0.23 9.54 8.88
CA GLY A 116 -1.64 9.91 9.07
C GLY A 116 -2.61 9.01 8.29
N ASP A 117 -2.28 7.74 8.11
CA ASP A 117 -3.08 6.71 7.44
C ASP A 117 -4.29 6.25 8.23
N PHE A 118 -5.15 5.49 7.55
CA PHE A 118 -6.11 4.59 8.16
C PHE A 118 -5.70 3.15 7.82
N CYS A 119 -5.51 2.29 8.82
CA CYS A 119 -5.10 0.92 8.57
C CYS A 119 -6.26 -0.07 8.68
N ALA A 120 -6.20 -1.15 7.89
CA ALA A 120 -7.11 -2.28 7.98
C ALA A 120 -6.32 -3.57 8.27
N LEU A 121 -6.93 -4.41 9.10
CA LEU A 121 -6.38 -5.71 9.50
C LEU A 121 -7.38 -6.82 9.14
N SER A 122 -6.90 -7.90 8.55
CA SER A 122 -7.76 -9.02 8.12
C SER A 122 -8.28 -9.89 9.26
N ASP A 123 -7.58 -9.87 10.39
CA ASP A 123 -7.82 -10.73 11.54
C ASP A 123 -8.02 -9.89 12.81
N THR A 124 -8.42 -10.54 13.90
CA THR A 124 -8.50 -9.91 15.23
C THR A 124 -7.18 -9.23 15.56
N CYS A 125 -7.22 -7.93 15.84
CA CYS A 125 -6.04 -7.17 16.23
C CYS A 125 -5.47 -7.71 17.54
N ASP A 126 -4.26 -8.24 17.50
CA ASP A 126 -3.52 -8.71 18.67
C ASP A 126 -2.75 -7.57 19.35
N LYS A 127 -2.23 -7.87 20.55
CA LYS A 127 -1.47 -6.92 21.38
C LYS A 127 -0.24 -6.38 20.62
N GLU A 128 0.51 -7.25 19.95
CA GLU A 128 1.75 -6.91 19.25
C GLU A 128 1.47 -5.95 18.10
N THR A 129 0.43 -6.19 17.32
CA THR A 129 -0.02 -5.27 16.26
C THR A 129 -0.46 -3.92 16.83
N ALA A 130 -1.23 -3.93 17.91
CA ALA A 130 -1.66 -2.69 18.58
C ALA A 130 -0.48 -1.86 19.11
N LEU A 131 0.57 -2.50 19.64
CA LEU A 131 1.79 -1.84 20.10
C LEU A 131 2.53 -1.18 18.93
N LEU A 132 2.58 -1.81 17.75
CA LEU A 132 3.16 -1.19 16.56
C LEU A 132 2.33 0.01 16.10
N ILE A 133 1.00 -0.12 16.04
CA ILE A 133 0.10 0.97 15.67
C ILE A 133 0.25 2.16 16.62
N LYS A 134 0.37 1.90 17.93
CA LYS A 134 0.53 2.96 18.95
C LYS A 134 1.72 3.86 18.68
N ARG A 135 2.79 3.34 18.11
CA ARG A 135 4.06 4.06 17.85
C ARG A 135 4.01 4.99 16.63
N GLU A 136 3.04 4.82 15.76
CA GLU A 136 2.98 5.50 14.46
C GLU A 136 1.96 6.64 14.44
N VAL A 137 2.15 7.62 13.57
CA VAL A 137 1.15 8.67 13.30
C VAL A 137 0.13 8.09 12.34
N SER A 138 -1.08 7.85 12.86
CA SER A 138 -2.18 7.19 12.15
C SER A 138 -3.50 7.80 12.61
N ASP A 139 -4.52 7.81 11.76
CA ASP A 139 -5.85 8.34 12.07
C ASP A 139 -6.81 7.30 12.63
N GLY A 140 -6.62 6.05 12.27
CA GLY A 140 -7.49 4.99 12.76
C GLY A 140 -7.16 3.60 12.26
N VAL A 141 -7.91 2.63 12.78
CA VAL A 141 -7.81 1.22 12.42
C VAL A 141 -9.20 0.59 12.31
N ILE A 142 -9.36 -0.31 11.33
CA ILE A 142 -10.53 -1.18 11.20
C ILE A 142 -10.09 -2.64 11.22
N ALA A 143 -10.78 -3.45 11.99
CA ALA A 143 -10.53 -4.90 12.11
C ALA A 143 -11.83 -5.64 12.42
N PRO A 144 -11.90 -6.97 12.19
CA PRO A 144 -13.08 -7.77 12.55
C PRO A 144 -13.28 -7.86 14.05
N ASP A 145 -12.20 -7.83 14.84
CA ASP A 145 -12.23 -7.77 16.29
C ASP A 145 -10.90 -7.27 16.87
N TYR A 146 -10.84 -7.14 18.19
CA TYR A 146 -9.67 -6.70 18.96
C TYR A 146 -9.56 -7.55 20.22
N THR A 147 -8.35 -8.01 20.58
CA THR A 147 -8.14 -8.58 21.90
C THR A 147 -8.35 -7.49 22.97
N PRO A 148 -8.73 -7.85 24.22
CA PRO A 148 -8.90 -6.86 25.28
C PRO A 148 -7.69 -5.95 25.45
N GLU A 149 -6.47 -6.52 25.44
CA GLU A 149 -5.21 -5.79 25.57
C GLU A 149 -4.98 -4.85 24.40
N ALA A 150 -5.22 -5.32 23.17
CA ALA A 150 -5.09 -4.49 21.96
C ALA A 150 -6.04 -3.30 21.99
N LEU A 151 -7.27 -3.53 22.40
CA LEU A 151 -8.28 -2.47 22.49
C LEU A 151 -7.92 -1.40 23.54
N GLU A 152 -7.39 -1.79 24.70
CA GLU A 152 -6.90 -0.85 25.70
C GLU A 152 -5.75 0.00 25.18
N ILE A 153 -4.76 -0.62 24.53
CA ILE A 153 -3.60 0.07 23.93
C ILE A 153 -4.06 1.11 22.89
N LEU A 154 -4.99 0.74 22.02
CA LEU A 154 -5.49 1.60 20.96
C LEU A 154 -6.40 2.72 21.50
N LYS A 155 -7.21 2.47 22.53
CA LYS A 155 -8.02 3.49 23.20
C LYS A 155 -7.18 4.54 23.92
N ASP A 156 -6.03 4.16 24.49
CA ASP A 156 -5.11 5.11 25.13
C ASP A 156 -4.38 6.01 24.11
N LYS A 157 -4.25 5.57 22.86
CA LYS A 157 -3.62 6.35 21.80
C LYS A 157 -4.37 7.67 21.57
N ARG A 158 -3.60 8.79 21.41
CA ARG A 158 -4.16 10.14 21.24
C ARG A 158 -5.13 10.55 22.35
N LYS A 159 -4.94 10.08 23.58
CA LYS A 159 -5.78 10.37 24.75
C LYS A 159 -7.26 10.04 24.50
N GLY A 160 -7.54 8.91 23.87
CA GLY A 160 -8.89 8.45 23.57
C GLY A 160 -9.50 8.98 22.25
N ALA A 161 -8.73 9.74 21.46
CA ALA A 161 -9.21 10.30 20.20
C ALA A 161 -8.82 9.45 18.96
N TYR A 162 -8.10 8.35 19.14
CA TYR A 162 -7.76 7.46 18.04
C TYR A 162 -8.99 6.69 17.57
N ASN A 163 -9.20 6.61 16.26
CA ASN A 163 -10.37 5.95 15.70
C ASN A 163 -10.16 4.44 15.66
N VAL A 164 -11.01 3.70 16.36
CA VAL A 164 -11.02 2.23 16.39
C VAL A 164 -12.39 1.75 15.93
N ILE A 165 -12.43 1.07 14.79
CA ILE A 165 -13.67 0.58 14.17
C ILE A 165 -13.64 -0.95 14.14
N LYS A 166 -14.69 -1.57 14.66
CA LYS A 166 -14.98 -2.99 14.48
C LYS A 166 -15.95 -3.16 13.33
N ILE A 167 -15.69 -4.12 12.44
CA ILE A 167 -16.56 -4.46 11.31
C ILE A 167 -17.07 -5.90 11.44
N ASP A 168 -18.32 -6.14 11.03
CA ASP A 168 -18.84 -7.50 10.88
C ASP A 168 -18.16 -8.17 9.65
N PRO A 169 -17.30 -9.18 9.85
CA PRO A 169 -16.59 -9.85 8.75
C PRO A 169 -17.52 -10.65 7.84
N ASN A 170 -18.73 -10.96 8.30
CA ASN A 170 -19.72 -11.75 7.56
C ASN A 170 -20.66 -10.88 6.71
N TYR A 171 -20.61 -9.56 6.90
CA TYR A 171 -21.43 -8.65 6.10
C TYR A 171 -21.05 -8.76 4.61
N VAL A 172 -22.07 -8.93 3.78
CA VAL A 172 -21.97 -8.95 2.32
C VAL A 172 -22.80 -7.78 1.78
N PRO A 173 -22.17 -6.82 1.09
CA PRO A 173 -22.90 -5.70 0.49
C PRO A 173 -23.86 -6.18 -0.62
N ALA A 174 -24.85 -5.34 -0.96
CA ALA A 174 -25.74 -5.61 -2.08
C ALA A 174 -24.94 -5.80 -3.38
N PRO A 175 -25.41 -6.63 -4.33
CA PRO A 175 -24.70 -6.92 -5.57
C PRO A 175 -24.64 -5.73 -6.53
N ILE A 176 -25.46 -4.71 -6.30
CA ILE A 176 -25.53 -3.46 -7.07
C ILE A 176 -25.03 -2.31 -6.21
N GLU A 177 -24.09 -1.54 -6.74
CA GLU A 177 -23.59 -0.31 -6.11
C GLU A 177 -24.05 0.93 -6.88
N LYS A 178 -24.22 2.04 -6.16
CA LYS A 178 -24.73 3.30 -6.66
C LYS A 178 -23.79 4.44 -6.32
N LYS A 179 -23.61 5.36 -7.27
CA LYS A 179 -22.88 6.59 -7.10
C LYS A 179 -23.65 7.76 -7.69
N GLN A 180 -23.67 8.90 -7.01
CA GLN A 180 -24.33 10.11 -7.50
C GLN A 180 -23.31 11.16 -7.95
N VAL A 181 -23.50 11.70 -9.14
CA VAL A 181 -22.73 12.81 -9.70
C VAL A 181 -23.71 13.81 -10.31
N PHE A 182 -23.68 15.03 -9.85
CA PHE A 182 -24.57 16.11 -10.30
C PHE A 182 -26.07 15.73 -10.27
N GLY A 183 -26.49 15.00 -9.24
CA GLY A 183 -27.87 14.53 -9.07
C GLY A 183 -28.26 13.31 -9.92
N ILE A 184 -27.38 12.86 -10.83
CA ILE A 184 -27.59 11.66 -11.64
C ILE A 184 -27.02 10.46 -10.87
N THR A 185 -27.83 9.42 -10.73
CA THR A 185 -27.40 8.16 -10.11
C THR A 185 -26.82 7.22 -11.17
N PHE A 186 -25.58 6.80 -10.94
CA PHE A 186 -24.94 5.73 -11.68
C PHE A 186 -25.11 4.43 -10.87
N GLU A 187 -25.47 3.37 -11.57
CA GLU A 187 -25.70 2.05 -10.99
C GLU A 187 -24.91 1.00 -11.78
N GLN A 188 -24.22 0.13 -11.07
CA GLN A 188 -23.44 -0.97 -11.67
C GLN A 188 -23.40 -2.18 -10.74
N GLY A 189 -23.10 -3.35 -11.31
CA GLY A 189 -22.73 -4.52 -10.50
C GLY A 189 -21.43 -4.28 -9.75
N ARG A 190 -21.34 -4.79 -8.54
CA ARG A 190 -20.09 -4.77 -7.78
C ARG A 190 -18.98 -5.53 -8.53
N ASN A 191 -17.75 -5.06 -8.40
CA ASN A 191 -16.59 -5.77 -8.95
C ASN A 191 -16.25 -7.00 -8.09
N GLU A 192 -16.80 -8.16 -8.48
CA GLU A 192 -16.61 -9.43 -7.77
C GLU A 192 -15.60 -10.37 -8.45
N VAL A 193 -14.81 -9.85 -9.41
CA VAL A 193 -13.79 -10.63 -10.10
C VAL A 193 -12.82 -11.26 -9.09
N LYS A 194 -12.56 -12.57 -9.26
CA LYS A 194 -11.59 -13.32 -8.44
C LYS A 194 -10.20 -13.19 -9.05
N LEU A 195 -9.28 -12.60 -8.31
CA LEU A 195 -7.92 -12.32 -8.77
C LEU A 195 -6.90 -13.38 -8.34
N ASP A 196 -7.35 -14.39 -7.63
CA ASP A 196 -6.61 -15.62 -7.29
C ASP A 196 -6.94 -16.79 -8.23
N ASP A 197 -7.75 -16.57 -9.27
CA ASP A 197 -8.06 -17.59 -10.27
C ASP A 197 -6.82 -17.92 -11.11
N PRO A 198 -6.35 -19.18 -11.12
CA PRO A 198 -5.21 -19.61 -11.94
C PRO A 198 -5.37 -19.29 -13.43
N ALA A 199 -6.59 -19.25 -13.96
CA ALA A 199 -6.87 -18.93 -15.36
C ALA A 199 -6.33 -17.55 -15.78
N LEU A 200 -6.18 -16.61 -14.87
CA LEU A 200 -5.59 -15.27 -15.13
C LEU A 200 -4.14 -15.33 -15.58
N PHE A 201 -3.44 -16.43 -15.31
CA PHE A 201 -2.03 -16.63 -15.60
C PHE A 201 -1.75 -17.67 -16.70
N GLU A 202 -2.77 -18.09 -17.44
CA GLU A 202 -2.62 -19.07 -18.55
C GLU A 202 -2.15 -18.43 -19.84
N ASN A 203 -2.60 -17.20 -20.15
CA ASN A 203 -2.21 -16.49 -21.35
C ASN A 203 -0.90 -15.71 -21.13
N ILE A 204 0.23 -16.33 -21.47
CA ILE A 204 1.57 -15.73 -21.33
C ILE A 204 2.15 -15.52 -22.73
N PRO A 205 2.05 -14.31 -23.33
CA PRO A 205 2.48 -14.05 -24.71
C PRO A 205 4.01 -13.94 -24.85
N THR A 206 4.74 -13.68 -23.78
CA THR A 206 6.21 -13.52 -23.78
C THR A 206 6.96 -14.84 -23.98
N LYS A 207 8.25 -14.78 -24.38
CA LYS A 207 9.10 -15.98 -24.53
C LYS A 207 9.34 -16.67 -23.20
N ASN A 208 9.66 -15.89 -22.15
CA ASN A 208 9.71 -16.44 -20.79
C ASN A 208 8.29 -16.72 -20.30
N LYS A 209 8.01 -17.99 -20.00
CA LYS A 209 6.70 -18.47 -19.58
C LYS A 209 6.65 -18.81 -18.08
N THR A 210 7.75 -18.60 -17.36
CA THR A 210 7.92 -19.14 -16.01
C THR A 210 7.54 -18.10 -14.96
N PHE A 211 6.55 -18.42 -14.15
CA PHE A 211 6.24 -17.73 -12.91
C PHE A 211 6.55 -18.65 -11.74
N THR A 212 7.33 -18.19 -10.78
CA THR A 212 7.50 -18.88 -9.50
C THR A 212 6.22 -18.73 -8.66
N GLU A 213 6.03 -19.57 -7.66
CA GLU A 213 4.86 -19.46 -6.76
C GLU A 213 4.88 -18.13 -5.99
N ASP A 214 6.06 -17.66 -5.58
CA ASP A 214 6.21 -16.34 -4.96
C ASP A 214 5.84 -15.22 -5.92
N ALA A 215 6.24 -15.30 -7.18
CA ALA A 215 5.86 -14.32 -8.20
C ALA A 215 4.34 -14.30 -8.46
N LYS A 216 3.69 -15.46 -8.52
CA LYS A 216 2.23 -15.55 -8.65
C LYS A 216 1.53 -14.93 -7.45
N ARG A 217 1.94 -15.26 -6.23
CA ARG A 217 1.44 -14.63 -5.00
C ARG A 217 1.56 -13.10 -5.08
N ASP A 218 2.73 -12.61 -5.45
CA ASP A 218 3.02 -11.17 -5.51
C ASP A 218 2.20 -10.47 -6.61
N LEU A 219 1.98 -11.12 -7.77
CA LEU A 219 1.08 -10.61 -8.81
C LEU A 219 -0.38 -10.58 -8.34
N ILE A 220 -0.85 -11.59 -7.62
CA ILE A 220 -2.19 -11.61 -7.01
C ILE A 220 -2.34 -10.45 -6.02
N ILE A 221 -1.37 -10.24 -5.14
CA ILE A 221 -1.36 -9.09 -4.21
C ILE A 221 -1.41 -7.75 -4.99
N SER A 222 -0.63 -7.63 -6.06
CA SER A 222 -0.63 -6.46 -6.91
C SER A 222 -2.02 -6.18 -7.53
N LEU A 223 -2.63 -7.18 -8.16
CA LEU A 223 -3.94 -7.04 -8.81
C LEU A 223 -5.06 -6.72 -7.81
N ILE A 224 -5.09 -7.39 -6.64
CA ILE A 224 -6.06 -7.11 -5.58
C ILE A 224 -5.87 -5.67 -5.05
N THR A 225 -4.62 -5.23 -4.87
CA THR A 225 -4.32 -3.86 -4.45
C THR A 225 -4.87 -2.84 -5.46
N LEU A 226 -4.69 -3.10 -6.76
CA LEU A 226 -5.15 -2.23 -7.84
C LEU A 226 -6.67 -2.16 -7.97
N LYS A 227 -7.39 -3.24 -7.64
CA LYS A 227 -8.86 -3.27 -7.62
C LYS A 227 -9.46 -2.19 -6.71
N TYR A 228 -8.71 -1.73 -5.70
CA TYR A 228 -9.11 -0.70 -4.73
C TYR A 228 -8.27 0.58 -4.82
N THR A 229 -7.56 0.78 -5.92
CA THR A 229 -6.71 1.94 -6.17
C THR A 229 -7.29 2.82 -7.26
N GLN A 230 -7.39 4.13 -7.03
CA GLN A 230 -7.88 5.10 -8.03
C GLN A 230 -7.08 4.99 -9.34
N SER A 231 -7.80 4.84 -10.45
CA SER A 231 -7.18 4.68 -11.78
C SER A 231 -6.64 6.00 -12.35
N ASN A 232 -5.66 5.97 -13.29
CA ASN A 232 -4.83 4.80 -13.61
C ASN A 232 -3.98 4.40 -12.43
N SER A 233 -3.79 3.11 -12.26
CA SER A 233 -2.99 2.58 -11.16
C SER A 233 -2.05 1.45 -11.59
N VAL A 234 -0.88 1.42 -10.93
CA VAL A 234 0.18 0.44 -11.13
C VAL A 234 0.77 0.10 -9.75
N CYS A 235 1.05 -1.17 -9.50
CA CYS A 235 1.57 -1.64 -8.22
C CYS A 235 2.75 -2.58 -8.38
N TYR A 236 3.89 -2.21 -7.80
CA TYR A 236 5.09 -3.04 -7.67
C TYR A 236 5.01 -3.81 -6.37
N VAL A 237 5.27 -5.11 -6.41
CA VAL A 237 5.19 -6.01 -5.25
C VAL A 237 6.45 -6.86 -5.17
N LYS A 238 6.96 -7.08 -3.96
CA LYS A 238 8.06 -7.98 -3.69
C LYS A 238 7.89 -8.62 -2.31
N ASP A 239 8.15 -9.92 -2.22
CA ASP A 239 8.14 -10.67 -0.96
C ASP A 239 6.85 -10.45 -0.14
N GLY A 240 5.69 -10.51 -0.81
CA GLY A 240 4.39 -10.43 -0.15
C GLY A 240 3.95 -9.03 0.27
N GLN A 241 4.56 -7.97 -0.27
CA GLN A 241 4.20 -6.59 0.06
C GLN A 241 4.28 -5.67 -1.16
N ALA A 242 3.34 -4.75 -1.27
CA ALA A 242 3.42 -3.64 -2.21
C ALA A 242 4.58 -2.72 -1.80
N ILE A 243 5.49 -2.46 -2.71
CA ILE A 243 6.69 -1.62 -2.50
C ILE A 243 6.60 -0.28 -3.22
N GLY A 244 5.65 -0.13 -4.14
CA GLY A 244 5.38 1.14 -4.81
C GLY A 244 4.02 1.09 -5.50
N ILE A 245 3.13 2.01 -5.11
CA ILE A 245 1.79 2.13 -5.68
C ILE A 245 1.65 3.52 -6.31
N GLY A 246 1.32 3.56 -7.58
CA GLY A 246 0.91 4.77 -8.29
C GLY A 246 -0.61 4.78 -8.46
N ALA A 247 -1.25 5.90 -8.13
CA ALA A 247 -2.70 6.04 -8.13
C ALA A 247 -3.12 7.36 -8.80
N GLY A 248 -4.30 7.38 -9.44
CA GLY A 248 -4.98 8.58 -9.89
C GLY A 248 -4.27 9.35 -11.01
N GLN A 249 -3.43 8.69 -11.82
CA GLN A 249 -2.71 9.36 -12.90
C GLN A 249 -3.47 9.27 -14.23
N GLN A 250 -3.52 10.38 -15.00
CA GLN A 250 -4.17 10.38 -16.31
C GLN A 250 -3.36 9.65 -17.38
N SER A 251 -2.04 9.53 -17.19
CA SER A 251 -1.14 8.83 -18.12
C SER A 251 -0.57 7.56 -17.47
N ARG A 252 -0.64 6.42 -18.20
CA ARG A 252 -0.09 5.15 -17.75
C ARG A 252 1.41 5.24 -17.43
N ILE A 253 2.17 5.87 -18.29
CA ILE A 253 3.61 6.03 -18.08
C ILE A 253 3.95 6.88 -16.84
N HIS A 254 3.19 7.94 -16.55
CA HIS A 254 3.37 8.72 -15.32
C HIS A 254 3.06 7.88 -14.10
N CYS A 255 2.04 7.04 -14.16
CA CYS A 255 1.69 6.11 -13.10
C CYS A 255 2.81 5.09 -12.85
N THR A 256 3.33 4.47 -13.92
CA THR A 256 4.43 3.50 -13.85
C THR A 256 5.71 4.14 -13.29
N ARG A 257 6.01 5.38 -13.67
CA ARG A 257 7.14 6.15 -13.11
C ARG A 257 6.98 6.45 -11.64
N LEU A 258 5.81 6.94 -11.24
CA LEU A 258 5.50 7.26 -9.83
C LEU A 258 5.63 6.02 -8.93
N ALA A 259 4.96 4.93 -9.31
CA ALA A 259 5.03 3.67 -8.57
C ALA A 259 6.47 3.11 -8.52
N GLY A 260 7.18 3.16 -9.65
CA GLY A 260 8.57 2.72 -9.73
C GLY A 260 9.52 3.56 -8.88
N SER A 261 9.31 4.88 -8.80
CA SER A 261 10.13 5.74 -7.94
C SER A 261 9.95 5.39 -6.46
N LYS A 262 8.72 5.11 -6.03
CA LYS A 262 8.44 4.62 -4.65
C LYS A 262 9.08 3.27 -4.38
N ALA A 263 9.05 2.34 -5.34
CA ALA A 263 9.72 1.05 -5.23
C ALA A 263 11.26 1.21 -5.12
N ASP A 264 11.83 2.13 -5.88
CA ASP A 264 13.25 2.47 -5.81
C ASP A 264 13.62 3.09 -4.45
N GLU A 265 12.79 3.98 -3.89
CA GLU A 265 12.98 4.56 -2.55
C GLU A 265 12.94 3.48 -1.46
N TRP A 266 11.99 2.54 -1.54
CA TRP A 266 11.93 1.40 -0.62
C TRP A 266 13.23 0.58 -0.66
N TRP A 267 13.79 0.33 -1.84
CA TRP A 267 15.03 -0.41 -1.99
C TRP A 267 16.25 0.39 -1.54
N LEU A 268 16.29 1.69 -1.81
CA LEU A 268 17.35 2.60 -1.37
C LEU A 268 17.44 2.70 0.16
N ARG A 269 16.32 2.63 0.87
CA ARG A 269 16.30 2.62 2.35
C ARG A 269 17.06 1.43 2.94
N GLN A 270 17.26 0.35 2.17
CA GLN A 270 18.00 -0.85 2.56
C GLN A 270 19.51 -0.74 2.25
N CYS A 271 19.95 0.32 1.58
CA CYS A 271 21.37 0.57 1.34
C CYS A 271 22.12 0.77 2.66
N PRO A 272 23.27 0.08 2.89
CA PRO A 272 24.03 0.22 4.11
C PRO A 272 24.36 1.67 4.48
N LYS A 273 24.68 2.51 3.51
CA LYS A 273 24.96 3.93 3.68
C LYS A 273 23.74 4.69 4.25
N VAL A 274 22.53 4.32 3.85
CA VAL A 274 21.26 4.88 4.34
C VAL A 274 20.89 4.33 5.72
N MET A 275 21.00 3.02 5.91
CA MET A 275 20.71 2.37 7.18
C MET A 275 21.62 2.81 8.32
N ASN A 276 22.85 3.23 8.02
CA ASN A 276 23.85 3.63 8.98
C ASN A 276 24.01 5.16 9.11
N LEU A 277 23.04 5.94 8.63
CA LEU A 277 23.03 7.39 8.84
C LEU A 277 23.18 7.74 10.32
N PRO A 278 24.09 8.65 10.68
CA PRO A 278 24.46 8.95 12.08
C PRO A 278 23.43 9.86 12.77
N PHE A 279 22.18 9.41 12.86
CA PHE A 279 21.12 10.18 13.52
C PHE A 279 21.42 10.41 15.00
N LYS A 280 21.15 11.61 15.47
CA LYS A 280 21.14 11.93 16.89
C LYS A 280 20.09 11.10 17.64
N LYS A 281 20.35 10.82 18.91
CA LYS A 281 19.35 10.22 19.80
C LYS A 281 18.14 11.15 19.95
N GLY A 282 16.95 10.57 19.97
CA GLY A 282 15.71 11.31 20.23
C GLY A 282 15.08 11.97 19.00
N ILE A 283 15.63 11.82 17.80
CA ILE A 283 14.97 12.27 16.56
C ILE A 283 13.64 11.49 16.40
N ARG A 284 12.53 12.22 16.24
CA ARG A 284 11.21 11.61 16.05
C ARG A 284 11.17 10.80 14.74
N ARG A 285 10.39 9.72 14.74
CA ARG A 285 10.26 8.84 13.57
C ARG A 285 9.89 9.60 12.29
N ALA A 286 8.91 10.50 12.35
CA ALA A 286 8.49 11.29 11.21
C ALA A 286 9.61 12.18 10.65
N ASP A 287 10.37 12.84 11.54
CA ASP A 287 11.50 13.67 11.13
C ASP A 287 12.61 12.82 10.51
N ARG A 288 12.84 11.62 11.07
CA ARG A 288 13.82 10.67 10.54
C ARG A 288 13.39 10.15 9.15
N ASP A 289 12.12 9.79 8.98
CA ASP A 289 11.58 9.36 7.69
C ASP A 289 11.73 10.45 6.62
N ASN A 290 11.36 11.69 6.95
CA ASN A 290 11.49 12.82 6.06
C ASN A 290 12.95 13.10 5.67
N THR A 291 13.84 13.08 6.65
CA THR A 291 15.29 13.29 6.41
C THR A 291 15.87 12.20 5.51
N ILE A 292 15.52 10.94 5.73
CA ILE A 292 15.95 9.82 4.87
C ILE A 292 15.40 10.02 3.46
N ASN A 293 14.12 10.40 3.33
CA ASN A 293 13.49 10.59 2.02
C ASN A 293 14.20 11.66 1.18
N ILE A 294 14.57 12.78 1.79
CA ILE A 294 15.34 13.84 1.13
C ILE A 294 16.77 13.35 0.82
N TYR A 295 17.43 12.69 1.78
CA TYR A 295 18.80 12.20 1.61
C TYR A 295 18.97 11.22 0.43
N ILE A 296 17.96 10.37 0.18
CA ILE A 296 17.99 9.41 -0.94
C ILE A 296 17.52 10.01 -2.27
N SER A 297 17.04 11.24 -2.29
CA SER A 297 16.54 11.95 -3.48
C SER A 297 17.65 12.74 -4.18
N ASP A 298 17.31 13.41 -5.30
CA ASP A 298 18.19 14.36 -5.96
C ASP A 298 18.36 15.68 -5.17
N GLU A 299 17.51 15.91 -4.17
CA GLU A 299 17.48 17.10 -3.31
C GLU A 299 18.26 16.89 -1.99
N TYR A 300 19.15 15.91 -1.92
CA TYR A 300 19.89 15.53 -0.70
C TYR A 300 20.69 16.69 -0.09
N GLU A 301 21.06 17.68 -0.88
CA GLU A 301 21.77 18.88 -0.41
C GLU A 301 20.96 19.65 0.66
N ASP A 302 19.62 19.61 0.58
CA ASP A 302 18.73 20.32 1.51
C ASP A 302 18.92 19.84 2.96
N VAL A 303 19.30 18.59 3.18
CA VAL A 303 19.53 18.03 4.53
C VAL A 303 21.02 17.96 4.89
N LEU A 304 21.94 18.14 3.94
CA LEU A 304 23.39 18.08 4.16
C LEU A 304 24.05 19.46 4.26
N GLN A 305 23.34 20.56 3.96
CA GLN A 305 23.90 21.89 4.07
C GLN A 305 24.19 22.27 5.54
N ASP A 306 25.19 23.14 5.71
CA ASP A 306 25.58 23.62 7.04
C ASP A 306 24.44 24.38 7.74
N GLY A 307 24.27 24.14 9.04
CA GLY A 307 23.15 24.65 9.84
C GLY A 307 21.89 23.76 9.77
N VAL A 308 21.79 22.83 8.81
CA VAL A 308 20.65 21.91 8.68
C VAL A 308 21.02 20.50 9.15
N TRP A 309 22.10 19.90 8.63
CA TRP A 309 22.48 18.53 9.02
C TRP A 309 22.68 18.39 10.54
N GLN A 310 23.17 19.43 11.21
CA GLN A 310 23.36 19.44 12.67
C GLN A 310 22.06 19.27 13.47
N GLN A 311 20.91 19.48 12.85
CA GLN A 311 19.62 19.25 13.51
C GLN A 311 19.31 17.76 13.65
N PHE A 312 19.80 16.94 12.72
CA PHE A 312 19.44 15.53 12.61
C PHE A 312 20.58 14.57 12.93
N PHE A 313 21.82 14.92 12.55
CA PHE A 313 22.97 14.02 12.57
C PHE A 313 24.01 14.43 13.61
N THR A 314 24.80 13.45 14.08
CA THR A 314 25.96 13.68 14.97
C THR A 314 27.18 14.18 14.21
N GLU A 315 27.27 13.87 12.92
CA GLU A 315 28.25 14.31 11.95
C GLU A 315 27.62 14.43 10.57
N CYS A 316 28.19 15.23 9.67
CA CYS A 316 27.65 15.38 8.32
C CYS A 316 27.86 14.08 7.53
N PRO A 317 26.78 13.41 7.09
CA PRO A 317 26.93 12.20 6.29
C PRO A 317 27.50 12.53 4.90
N GLU A 318 28.26 11.59 4.34
CA GLU A 318 28.63 11.63 2.93
C GLU A 318 27.37 11.50 2.06
N PRO A 319 27.21 12.28 0.97
CA PRO A 319 26.07 12.19 0.10
C PRO A 319 25.99 10.82 -0.61
N LEU A 320 24.78 10.31 -0.80
CA LEU A 320 24.54 9.15 -1.64
C LEU A 320 24.47 9.62 -3.09
N THR A 321 25.55 9.40 -3.83
CA THR A 321 25.64 9.91 -5.21
C THR A 321 24.64 9.26 -6.15
N ARG A 322 24.40 9.90 -7.28
CA ARG A 322 23.48 9.36 -8.30
C ARG A 322 23.95 8.01 -8.85
N GLU A 323 25.25 7.84 -8.99
CA GLU A 323 25.89 6.61 -9.44
C GLU A 323 25.68 5.50 -8.39
N GLU A 324 25.94 5.75 -7.12
CA GLU A 324 25.72 4.81 -6.03
C GLU A 324 24.24 4.39 -5.93
N ARG A 325 23.31 5.34 -6.07
CA ARG A 325 21.87 5.03 -6.10
C ARG A 325 21.51 4.12 -7.24
N LYS A 326 21.99 4.44 -8.46
CA LYS A 326 21.75 3.63 -9.66
C LYS A 326 22.32 2.21 -9.53
N GLU A 327 23.54 2.08 -9.02
CA GLU A 327 24.17 0.78 -8.79
C GLU A 327 23.42 -0.04 -7.74
N TRP A 328 22.91 0.60 -6.68
CA TRP A 328 22.12 -0.08 -5.66
C TRP A 328 20.76 -0.53 -6.19
N ILE A 329 20.05 0.34 -6.91
CA ILE A 329 18.75 0.01 -7.52
C ILE A 329 18.88 -1.17 -8.50
N ALA A 330 19.96 -1.22 -9.27
CA ALA A 330 20.23 -2.31 -10.22
C ALA A 330 20.39 -3.70 -9.55
N LYS A 331 20.60 -3.77 -8.25
CA LYS A 331 20.66 -5.04 -7.49
C LYS A 331 19.30 -5.59 -7.12
N ASN A 332 18.23 -4.80 -7.27
CA ASN A 332 16.88 -5.28 -7.00
C ASN A 332 16.41 -6.19 -8.14
N THR A 333 15.86 -7.35 -7.79
CA THR A 333 15.42 -8.39 -8.74
C THR A 333 14.14 -9.05 -8.22
N GLY A 334 13.48 -9.84 -9.05
CA GLY A 334 12.32 -10.64 -8.65
C GLY A 334 11.08 -9.80 -8.32
N VAL A 335 11.00 -8.55 -8.79
CA VAL A 335 9.84 -7.68 -8.54
C VAL A 335 8.70 -8.05 -9.46
N ALA A 336 7.50 -8.13 -8.92
CA ALA A 336 6.25 -8.32 -9.64
C ALA A 336 5.55 -6.97 -9.87
N LEU A 337 4.93 -6.80 -11.03
CA LEU A 337 4.22 -5.58 -11.43
C LEU A 337 2.84 -5.90 -11.95
N GLY A 338 1.81 -5.32 -11.36
CA GLY A 338 0.45 -5.31 -11.89
C GLY A 338 0.08 -3.95 -12.46
N SER A 339 -0.83 -3.96 -13.43
CA SER A 339 -1.46 -2.77 -13.99
C SER A 339 -2.97 -2.95 -14.05
N ASP A 340 -3.74 -1.91 -13.71
CA ASP A 340 -5.20 -1.96 -13.72
C ASP A 340 -5.82 -1.98 -15.13
N ALA A 341 -5.00 -1.76 -16.17
CA ALA A 341 -5.36 -1.93 -17.58
C ALA A 341 -4.10 -2.26 -18.41
N PHE A 342 -4.24 -2.35 -19.74
CA PHE A 342 -3.12 -2.63 -20.63
C PHE A 342 -2.04 -1.54 -20.58
N PHE A 343 -0.80 -1.91 -20.85
CA PHE A 343 0.29 -0.98 -21.15
C PHE A 343 0.20 -0.54 -22.62
N PRO A 344 0.16 0.77 -22.90
CA PRO A 344 0.01 1.23 -24.28
C PRO A 344 1.32 1.12 -25.10
N PHE A 345 2.49 1.18 -24.44
CA PHE A 345 3.81 1.17 -25.08
C PHE A 345 4.85 0.48 -24.19
N GLY A 346 5.94 0.03 -24.84
CA GLY A 346 7.07 -0.64 -24.18
C GLY A 346 7.88 0.25 -23.23
N ASP A 347 7.72 1.59 -23.25
CA ASP A 347 8.38 2.51 -22.33
C ASP A 347 8.00 2.25 -20.87
N ASN A 348 6.79 1.73 -20.61
CA ASN A 348 6.36 1.27 -19.31
C ASN A 348 7.19 0.08 -18.83
N ILE A 349 7.51 -0.84 -19.74
CA ILE A 349 8.35 -2.01 -19.44
C ILE A 349 9.80 -1.60 -19.20
N GLU A 350 10.33 -0.67 -20.03
CA GLU A 350 11.66 -0.08 -19.83
C GLU A 350 11.78 0.55 -18.44
N ARG A 351 10.74 1.28 -17.99
CA ARG A 351 10.72 1.85 -16.63
C ARG A 351 10.67 0.78 -15.56
N ALA A 352 9.81 -0.23 -15.73
CA ALA A 352 9.62 -1.32 -14.78
C ALA A 352 10.91 -2.13 -14.59
N HIS A 353 11.58 -2.47 -15.68
CA HIS A 353 12.85 -3.21 -15.65
C HIS A 353 13.90 -2.51 -14.77
N LYS A 354 14.01 -1.18 -14.82
CA LYS A 354 14.97 -0.41 -14.00
C LYS A 354 14.75 -0.55 -12.49
N SER A 355 13.56 -0.94 -12.06
CA SER A 355 13.23 -1.22 -10.65
C SER A 355 13.24 -2.71 -10.30
N GLY A 356 13.81 -3.56 -11.15
CA GLY A 356 13.99 -4.99 -10.91
C GLY A 356 12.78 -5.86 -11.22
N VAL A 357 11.84 -5.38 -12.05
CA VAL A 357 10.66 -6.15 -12.46
C VAL A 357 11.06 -7.31 -13.37
N GLU A 358 10.64 -8.51 -13.02
CA GLU A 358 10.82 -9.76 -13.78
C GLU A 358 9.48 -10.42 -14.12
N TYR A 359 8.38 -10.01 -13.47
CA TYR A 359 7.05 -10.61 -13.62
C TYR A 359 6.00 -9.52 -13.77
N ILE A 360 5.11 -9.68 -14.77
CA ILE A 360 4.06 -8.69 -15.05
C ILE A 360 2.71 -9.38 -15.20
N ALA A 361 1.65 -8.73 -14.70
CA ALA A 361 0.25 -9.06 -15.00
C ALA A 361 -0.47 -7.79 -15.45
N GLN A 362 -1.11 -7.83 -16.60
CA GLN A 362 -1.90 -6.75 -17.18
C GLN A 362 -3.04 -7.28 -18.03
N ALA A 363 -4.01 -6.45 -18.36
CA ALA A 363 -5.20 -6.88 -19.11
C ALA A 363 -4.87 -7.40 -20.53
N GLY A 364 -3.93 -6.80 -21.23
CA GLY A 364 -3.77 -7.01 -22.67
C GLY A 364 -4.83 -6.26 -23.50
N GLY A 365 -4.78 -6.38 -24.82
CA GLY A 365 -5.74 -5.80 -25.75
C GLY A 365 -5.36 -4.39 -26.27
N SER A 366 -4.13 -3.96 -26.11
CA SER A 366 -3.59 -2.77 -26.77
C SER A 366 -3.30 -3.05 -28.25
N ILE A 367 -3.49 -2.06 -29.11
CA ILE A 367 -3.05 -2.11 -30.52
C ILE A 367 -1.53 -2.34 -30.62
N ARG A 368 -0.79 -1.98 -29.58
CA ARG A 368 0.68 -2.10 -29.51
C ARG A 368 1.16 -3.18 -28.53
N ASP A 369 0.35 -4.21 -28.31
CA ASP A 369 0.76 -5.36 -27.47
C ASP A 369 2.04 -6.02 -28.00
N ASP A 370 2.24 -6.04 -29.32
CA ASP A 370 3.47 -6.50 -29.96
C ASP A 370 4.72 -5.81 -29.41
N HIS A 371 4.72 -4.48 -29.35
CA HIS A 371 5.82 -3.68 -28.83
C HIS A 371 6.06 -3.89 -27.32
N VAL A 372 4.98 -4.11 -26.55
CA VAL A 372 5.07 -4.41 -25.12
C VAL A 372 5.67 -5.80 -24.88
N ILE A 373 5.24 -6.81 -25.67
CA ILE A 373 5.78 -8.18 -25.61
C ILE A 373 7.26 -8.19 -26.01
N ASP A 374 7.64 -7.54 -27.11
CA ASP A 374 9.03 -7.46 -27.57
C ASP A 374 9.95 -6.82 -26.52
N THR A 375 9.45 -5.80 -25.80
CA THR A 375 10.20 -5.15 -24.74
C THR A 375 10.37 -6.07 -23.53
N CYS A 376 9.33 -6.84 -23.15
CA CYS A 376 9.43 -7.87 -22.11
C CYS A 376 10.46 -8.95 -22.52
N ASP A 377 10.42 -9.41 -23.74
CA ASP A 377 11.33 -10.44 -24.26
C ASP A 377 12.80 -9.97 -24.25
N LYS A 378 13.04 -8.68 -24.56
CA LYS A 378 14.36 -8.04 -24.48
C LYS A 378 15.00 -8.20 -23.09
N TYR A 379 14.18 -8.15 -22.04
CA TYR A 379 14.62 -8.24 -20.64
C TYR A 379 14.31 -9.57 -19.96
N ASN A 380 13.89 -10.58 -20.74
CA ASN A 380 13.51 -11.90 -20.21
C ASN A 380 12.40 -11.83 -19.14
N ILE A 381 11.50 -10.86 -19.22
CA ILE A 381 10.36 -10.68 -18.31
C ILE A 381 9.24 -11.64 -18.71
N ALA A 382 8.67 -12.36 -17.74
CA ALA A 382 7.46 -13.13 -17.95
C ALA A 382 6.23 -12.24 -17.72
N MET A 383 5.31 -12.19 -18.70
CA MET A 383 4.11 -11.37 -18.64
C MET A 383 2.87 -12.19 -18.94
N ALA A 384 1.85 -12.08 -18.08
CA ALA A 384 0.52 -12.64 -18.29
C ALA A 384 -0.46 -11.57 -18.77
N PHE A 385 -1.29 -11.92 -19.74
CA PHE A 385 -2.48 -11.18 -20.14
C PHE A 385 -3.69 -11.76 -19.39
N THR A 386 -4.17 -11.04 -18.37
CA THR A 386 -5.27 -11.49 -17.51
C THR A 386 -6.65 -11.36 -18.20
N GLY A 387 -6.77 -10.54 -19.23
CA GLY A 387 -8.06 -10.20 -19.83
C GLY A 387 -8.98 -9.35 -18.94
N VAL A 388 -8.52 -8.95 -17.76
CA VAL A 388 -9.30 -8.21 -16.75
C VAL A 388 -8.82 -6.78 -16.61
N ARG A 389 -9.74 -5.82 -16.74
CA ARG A 389 -9.53 -4.41 -16.41
C ARG A 389 -10.05 -4.13 -15.01
N LEU A 390 -9.25 -3.41 -14.21
CA LEU A 390 -9.53 -3.15 -12.79
C LEU A 390 -9.73 -1.65 -12.51
N PHE A 391 -10.34 -0.90 -13.43
CA PHE A 391 -10.61 0.52 -13.20
C PHE A 391 -11.46 0.74 -11.95
N HIS A 392 -11.02 1.70 -11.14
CA HIS A 392 -11.66 2.11 -9.91
C HIS A 392 -11.77 3.64 -9.89
N HIS A 393 -12.99 4.16 -9.75
CA HIS A 393 -13.31 5.60 -9.76
C HIS A 393 -14.26 6.01 -8.66
#